data_cbf706aea55c11ce76a906594b85a624
#
_entry.id   cbf706aea55c11ce76a906594b85a624
#
_cell.length_a   1.000
_cell.length_b   1.000
_cell.length_c   1.000
_cell.angle_alpha   90.00
_cell.angle_beta   90.00
_cell.angle_gamma   90.00
#
_symmetry.space_group_name_H-M   'P 1'
#
loop_
_entity.id
_entity.type
_entity.pdbx_description
1 polymer ?
#
loop_
_entity_poly.entity_id
_entity_poly.type
_entity_poly.pdbx_seq_one_letter_code
_entity_poly.pdbx_strand_id
1 'polypeptide(L)'
;MSTLFVGIDVNSKSNVVYAMDFDENKHIDSSFSNNQPGTDELAGIITGCMKRHPVLNTIIVALESTSAYSIHIANLLSSCELLMPYKPSVYCLNPKMTANYCKTYVGMDKTDHIDVFLISDFARIGRTKKCEPWRGSQYLALKRLTRHRLHLTEFITREKTYMVSNLYLKFSELQLLDDDTQPFSNVYGATSSASVCW
;
A
#
# COMPACT_ATOMS: atom_id res chain seq x y z
N MET A 1 -24.64 -4.87 14.28
CA MET A 1 -24.08 -3.75 13.52
C MET A 1 -23.90 -4.24 12.10
N SER A 2 -24.58 -3.63 11.15
CA SER A 2 -24.45 -4.02 9.75
C SER A 2 -23.37 -3.17 9.08
N THR A 3 -22.50 -3.81 8.30
CA THR A 3 -21.33 -3.19 7.69
C THR A 3 -21.43 -3.22 6.18
N LEU A 4 -21.11 -2.11 5.53
CA LEU A 4 -20.89 -2.07 4.09
C LEU A 4 -19.44 -2.43 3.79
N PHE A 5 -19.25 -3.45 2.97
CA PHE A 5 -17.94 -3.91 2.50
C PHE A 5 -17.72 -3.40 1.08
N VAL A 6 -16.69 -2.60 0.89
CA VAL A 6 -16.36 -1.97 -0.39
C VAL A 6 -15.04 -2.54 -0.88
N GLY A 7 -15.07 -3.23 -2.00
CA GLY A 7 -13.89 -3.69 -2.71
C GLY A 7 -13.52 -2.71 -3.83
N ILE A 8 -12.24 -2.44 -4.00
CA ILE A 8 -11.74 -1.54 -5.05
C ILE A 8 -10.54 -2.17 -5.73
N ASP A 9 -10.63 -2.36 -7.04
CA ASP A 9 -9.48 -2.63 -7.89
C ASP A 9 -8.96 -1.31 -8.47
N VAL A 10 -7.66 -1.05 -8.23
CA VAL A 10 -7.06 0.25 -8.51
C VAL A 10 -6.15 0.16 -9.72
N ASN A 11 -6.53 0.86 -10.78
CA ASN A 11 -5.73 1.05 -11.97
C ASN A 11 -5.22 2.49 -12.10
N SER A 12 -4.30 2.74 -13.01
CA SER A 12 -3.70 4.06 -13.19
C SER A 12 -4.70 5.15 -13.58
N LYS A 13 -5.73 4.82 -14.34
CA LYS A 13 -6.71 5.75 -14.90
C LYS A 13 -8.10 5.63 -14.28
N SER A 14 -8.49 4.43 -13.89
CA SER A 14 -9.82 4.13 -13.38
C SER A 14 -9.76 3.12 -12.23
N ASN A 15 -10.74 3.19 -11.36
CA ASN A 15 -10.96 2.23 -10.29
C ASN A 15 -12.28 1.52 -10.56
N VAL A 16 -12.31 0.20 -10.40
CA VAL A 16 -13.54 -0.58 -10.39
C VAL A 16 -13.94 -0.81 -8.94
N VAL A 17 -15.21 -0.61 -8.62
CA VAL A 17 -15.71 -0.64 -7.25
C VAL A 17 -16.92 -1.54 -7.15
N TYR A 18 -16.91 -2.42 -6.17
CA TYR A 18 -18.04 -3.25 -5.80
C TYR A 18 -18.30 -3.10 -4.31
N ALA A 19 -19.56 -2.94 -3.92
CA ALA A 19 -19.93 -2.88 -2.50
C ALA A 19 -21.12 -3.76 -2.20
N MET A 20 -21.02 -4.50 -1.09
CA MET A 20 -22.05 -5.39 -0.58
C MET A 20 -22.19 -5.32 0.94
N ASP A 21 -23.29 -5.79 1.45
CA ASP A 21 -23.50 -6.03 2.86
C ASP A 21 -23.04 -7.44 3.29
N PHE A 22 -23.29 -7.80 4.54
CA PHE A 22 -22.91 -9.11 5.06
C PHE A 22 -23.65 -10.28 4.38
N ASP A 23 -24.87 -10.04 3.93
CA ASP A 23 -25.75 -11.03 3.28
C ASP A 23 -25.52 -11.11 1.76
N GLU A 24 -24.42 -10.50 1.26
CA GLU A 24 -24.03 -10.45 -0.16
C GLU A 24 -24.98 -9.64 -1.06
N ASN A 25 -25.87 -8.84 -0.49
CA ASN A 25 -26.68 -7.95 -1.30
C ASN A 25 -25.80 -6.86 -1.91
N LYS A 26 -25.81 -6.77 -3.23
CA LYS A 26 -25.07 -5.77 -4.00
C LYS A 26 -25.68 -4.39 -3.83
N HIS A 27 -24.88 -3.41 -3.46
CA HIS A 27 -25.25 -2.02 -3.30
C HIS A 27 -24.60 -1.08 -4.33
N ILE A 28 -23.35 -1.35 -4.71
CA ILE A 28 -22.58 -0.54 -5.68
C ILE A 28 -21.84 -1.50 -6.61
N ASP A 29 -21.84 -1.17 -7.90
CA ASP A 29 -21.09 -1.86 -8.94
C ASP A 29 -20.85 -0.86 -10.07
N SER A 30 -19.68 -0.20 -10.06
CA SER A 30 -19.39 0.94 -10.92
C SER A 30 -17.89 1.15 -11.10
N SER A 31 -17.54 1.97 -12.08
CA SER A 31 -16.15 2.39 -12.33
C SER A 31 -16.04 3.90 -12.18
N PHE A 32 -14.93 4.36 -11.59
CA PHE A 32 -14.65 5.77 -11.34
C PHE A 32 -13.24 6.11 -11.81
N SER A 33 -13.02 7.37 -12.20
CA SER A 33 -11.70 7.85 -12.55
C SER A 33 -10.77 7.86 -11.33
N ASN A 34 -9.50 7.44 -11.50
CA ASN A 34 -8.51 7.48 -10.41
C ASN A 34 -7.92 8.90 -10.27
N ASN A 35 -8.75 9.83 -9.86
CA ASN A 35 -8.43 11.24 -9.60
C ASN A 35 -9.32 11.78 -8.48
N GLN A 36 -9.10 13.03 -8.07
CA GLN A 36 -9.88 13.67 -7.02
C GLN A 36 -11.40 13.67 -7.32
N PRO A 37 -11.87 14.17 -8.49
CA PRO A 37 -13.32 14.17 -8.79
C PRO A 37 -13.95 12.78 -8.76
N GLY A 38 -13.27 11.76 -9.31
CA GLY A 38 -13.80 10.39 -9.30
C GLY A 38 -13.87 9.79 -7.90
N THR A 39 -12.93 10.13 -7.01
CA THR A 39 -12.98 9.66 -5.61
C THR A 39 -14.05 10.43 -4.82
N ASP A 40 -14.25 11.71 -5.07
CA ASP A 40 -15.32 12.49 -4.46
C ASP A 40 -16.71 11.97 -4.90
N GLU A 41 -16.86 11.61 -6.16
CA GLU A 41 -18.04 10.94 -6.70
C GLU A 41 -18.32 9.62 -5.97
N LEU A 42 -17.30 8.77 -5.82
CA LEU A 42 -17.39 7.51 -5.09
C LEU A 42 -17.82 7.74 -3.63
N ALA A 43 -17.20 8.70 -2.94
CA ALA A 43 -17.56 9.04 -1.56
C ALA A 43 -19.01 9.52 -1.45
N GLY A 44 -19.49 10.28 -2.43
CA GLY A 44 -20.89 10.69 -2.53
C GLY A 44 -21.86 9.51 -2.72
N ILE A 45 -21.50 8.55 -3.59
CA ILE A 45 -22.31 7.34 -3.85
C ILE A 45 -22.35 6.44 -2.61
N ILE A 46 -21.21 6.22 -1.94
CA ILE A 46 -21.15 5.46 -0.68
C ILE A 46 -22.03 6.12 0.38
N THR A 47 -21.91 7.43 0.57
CA THR A 47 -22.72 8.18 1.53
C THR A 47 -24.21 8.10 1.20
N GLY A 48 -24.57 8.20 -0.08
CA GLY A 48 -25.95 8.03 -0.56
C GLY A 48 -26.49 6.62 -0.30
N CYS A 49 -25.66 5.60 -0.47
CA CYS A 49 -26.00 4.21 -0.14
C CYS A 49 -26.28 4.05 1.37
N MET A 50 -25.38 4.55 2.23
CA MET A 50 -25.52 4.49 3.68
C MET A 50 -26.80 5.20 4.18
N LYS A 51 -27.15 6.34 3.57
CA LYS A 51 -28.40 7.07 3.91
C LYS A 51 -29.67 6.31 3.50
N ARG A 52 -29.63 5.59 2.38
CA ARG A 52 -30.76 4.76 1.91
C ARG A 52 -30.95 3.49 2.74
N HIS A 53 -29.89 3.00 3.37
CA HIS A 53 -29.88 1.79 4.17
C HIS A 53 -29.44 2.08 5.62
N PRO A 54 -30.31 2.64 6.48
CA PRO A 54 -29.98 3.06 7.85
C PRO A 54 -29.49 1.94 8.77
N VAL A 55 -29.71 0.70 8.37
CA VAL A 55 -29.19 -0.49 9.08
C VAL A 55 -27.67 -0.57 8.97
N LEU A 56 -27.09 -0.07 7.86
CA LEU A 56 -25.65 0.00 7.65
C LEU A 56 -25.09 1.18 8.44
N ASN A 57 -24.13 0.92 9.33
CA ASN A 57 -23.59 1.93 10.21
C ASN A 57 -22.05 1.98 10.25
N THR A 58 -21.38 1.03 9.57
CA THR A 58 -19.95 0.99 9.44
C THR A 58 -19.54 0.71 8.00
N ILE A 59 -18.36 1.19 7.61
CA ILE A 59 -17.77 0.99 6.27
C ILE A 59 -16.41 0.33 6.41
N ILE A 60 -16.20 -0.76 5.69
CA ILE A 60 -14.90 -1.37 5.50
C ILE A 60 -14.55 -1.28 4.02
N VAL A 61 -13.46 -0.60 3.71
CA VAL A 61 -12.93 -0.50 2.35
C VAL A 61 -11.69 -1.37 2.23
N ALA A 62 -11.69 -2.27 1.29
CA ALA A 62 -10.53 -3.08 0.92
C ALA A 62 -10.12 -2.70 -0.50
N LEU A 63 -8.85 -2.38 -0.69
CA LEU A 63 -8.31 -2.06 -2.01
C LEU A 63 -7.01 -2.81 -2.25
N GLU A 64 -6.78 -3.22 -3.49
CA GLU A 64 -5.53 -3.86 -3.85
C GLU A 64 -4.41 -2.82 -3.95
N SER A 65 -3.29 -3.08 -3.26
CA SER A 65 -2.14 -2.17 -3.22
C SER A 65 -1.27 -2.35 -4.46
N THR A 66 -1.78 -1.95 -5.61
CA THR A 66 -1.05 -1.91 -6.88
C THR A 66 -0.27 -0.61 -7.00
N SER A 67 1.02 -0.65 -6.65
CA SER A 67 1.93 0.51 -6.80
C SER A 67 1.48 1.77 -6.02
N ALA A 68 1.86 2.95 -6.51
CA ALA A 68 1.52 4.25 -5.89
C ALA A 68 0.08 4.72 -6.16
N TYR A 69 -0.61 4.10 -7.13
CA TYR A 69 -1.94 4.52 -7.56
C TYR A 69 -3.02 4.36 -6.47
N SER A 70 -2.86 3.36 -5.61
CA SER A 70 -3.77 3.09 -4.49
C SER A 70 -3.68 4.11 -3.35
N ILE A 71 -2.57 4.88 -3.27
CA ILE A 71 -2.29 5.79 -2.16
C ILE A 71 -3.27 6.96 -2.14
N HIS A 72 -3.57 7.52 -3.32
CA HIS A 72 -4.47 8.65 -3.45
C HIS A 72 -5.87 8.32 -2.92
N ILE A 73 -6.47 7.24 -3.42
CA ILE A 73 -7.81 6.83 -3.01
C ILE A 73 -7.86 6.37 -1.54
N ALA A 74 -6.80 5.71 -1.04
CA ALA A 74 -6.73 5.31 0.36
C ALA A 74 -6.70 6.53 1.29
N ASN A 75 -5.91 7.57 0.97
CA ASN A 75 -5.87 8.81 1.73
C ASN A 75 -7.24 9.50 1.74
N LEU A 76 -7.85 9.67 0.55
CA LEU A 76 -9.14 10.34 0.43
C LEU A 76 -10.24 9.64 1.21
N LEU A 77 -10.42 8.34 1.00
CA LEU A 77 -11.49 7.58 1.66
C LEU A 77 -11.30 7.48 3.18
N SER A 78 -10.03 7.49 3.67
CA SER A 78 -9.75 7.46 5.10
C SER A 78 -9.95 8.80 5.81
N SER A 79 -9.91 9.92 5.09
CA SER A 79 -10.02 11.29 5.65
C SER A 79 -11.26 12.05 5.17
N CYS A 80 -12.14 11.41 4.37
CA CYS A 80 -13.32 12.05 3.82
C CYS A 80 -14.35 12.36 4.92
N GLU A 81 -14.66 13.63 5.11
CA GLU A 81 -15.62 14.08 6.12
C GLU A 81 -17.02 13.47 5.95
N LEU A 82 -17.45 13.22 4.70
CA LEU A 82 -18.74 12.61 4.39
C LEU A 82 -18.85 11.16 4.91
N LEU A 83 -17.72 10.45 5.01
CA LEU A 83 -17.70 9.06 5.45
C LEU A 83 -17.41 8.91 6.95
N MET A 84 -16.85 9.93 7.61
CA MET A 84 -16.49 9.90 9.04
C MET A 84 -17.62 9.44 9.97
N PRO A 85 -18.91 9.83 9.77
CA PRO A 85 -20.00 9.35 10.62
C PRO A 85 -20.15 7.82 10.62
N TYR A 86 -19.70 7.15 9.56
CA TYR A 86 -19.78 5.69 9.37
C TYR A 86 -18.47 4.96 9.72
N LYS A 87 -17.50 5.64 10.35
CA LYS A 87 -16.25 5.08 10.83
C LYS A 87 -15.51 4.26 9.75
N PRO A 88 -15.11 4.87 8.64
CA PRO A 88 -14.48 4.16 7.53
C PRO A 88 -13.16 3.53 7.98
N SER A 89 -12.99 2.24 7.70
CA SER A 89 -11.74 1.51 7.88
C SER A 89 -11.21 1.10 6.52
N VAL A 90 -10.08 1.67 6.10
CA VAL A 90 -9.49 1.44 4.78
C VAL A 90 -8.31 0.47 4.93
N TYR A 91 -8.30 -0.60 4.14
CA TYR A 91 -7.25 -1.62 4.13
C TYR A 91 -6.62 -1.73 2.75
N CYS A 92 -5.29 -1.55 2.68
CA CYS A 92 -4.52 -1.80 1.47
C CYS A 92 -4.02 -3.24 1.49
N LEU A 93 -4.61 -4.09 0.67
CA LEU A 93 -4.32 -5.52 0.61
C LEU A 93 -3.08 -5.79 -0.25
N ASN A 94 -2.29 -6.77 0.16
CA ASN A 94 -1.19 -7.25 -0.66
C ASN A 94 -1.76 -8.06 -1.85
N PRO A 95 -1.36 -7.80 -3.11
CA PRO A 95 -1.81 -8.53 -4.30
C PRO A 95 -1.64 -10.05 -4.21
N LYS A 96 -0.65 -10.54 -3.46
CA LYS A 96 -0.48 -11.97 -3.21
C LYS A 96 -1.62 -12.57 -2.38
N MET A 97 -2.18 -11.78 -1.46
CA MET A 97 -3.29 -12.24 -0.60
C MET A 97 -4.58 -12.35 -1.41
N THR A 98 -4.89 -11.33 -2.22
CA THR A 98 -6.06 -11.31 -3.10
C THR A 98 -5.95 -12.40 -4.16
N ALA A 99 -4.81 -12.54 -4.85
CA ALA A 99 -4.58 -13.59 -5.83
C ALA A 99 -4.69 -15.01 -5.24
N ASN A 100 -4.22 -15.25 -4.02
CA ASN A 100 -4.38 -16.55 -3.36
C ASN A 100 -5.84 -16.79 -2.95
N TYR A 101 -6.56 -15.74 -2.58
CA TYR A 101 -7.97 -15.85 -2.27
C TYR A 101 -8.81 -16.17 -3.52
N CYS A 102 -8.53 -15.52 -4.64
CA CYS A 102 -9.18 -15.80 -5.92
C CYS A 102 -9.08 -17.28 -6.32
N LYS A 103 -7.96 -17.96 -6.01
CA LYS A 103 -7.79 -19.40 -6.29
C LYS A 103 -8.75 -20.31 -5.53
N THR A 104 -9.39 -19.83 -4.47
CA THR A 104 -10.38 -20.61 -3.71
C THR A 104 -11.74 -20.67 -4.43
N TYR A 105 -11.96 -19.79 -5.40
CA TYR A 105 -13.16 -19.77 -6.22
C TYR A 105 -12.88 -20.46 -7.56
N VAL A 106 -13.22 -21.75 -7.62
CA VAL A 106 -13.02 -22.57 -8.82
C VAL A 106 -14.14 -22.30 -9.83
N GLY A 107 -13.79 -22.06 -11.10
CA GLY A 107 -14.76 -21.95 -12.19
C GLY A 107 -15.33 -20.54 -12.44
N MET A 108 -14.81 -19.50 -11.79
CA MET A 108 -15.13 -18.13 -12.17
C MET A 108 -14.17 -17.63 -13.27
N ASP A 109 -14.71 -17.12 -14.36
CA ASP A 109 -13.93 -16.45 -15.39
C ASP A 109 -13.33 -15.18 -14.84
N LYS A 110 -12.06 -14.94 -15.13
CA LYS A 110 -11.37 -13.75 -14.65
C LYS A 110 -11.87 -12.50 -15.37
N THR A 111 -12.60 -11.66 -14.65
CA THR A 111 -13.02 -10.32 -15.09
C THR A 111 -12.78 -9.32 -13.97
N ASP A 112 -12.59 -8.04 -14.33
CA ASP A 112 -12.35 -6.97 -13.35
C ASP A 112 -13.49 -6.89 -12.30
N HIS A 113 -14.73 -7.15 -12.69
CA HIS A 113 -15.89 -7.18 -11.77
C HIS A 113 -15.82 -8.34 -10.78
N ILE A 114 -15.33 -9.50 -11.19
CA ILE A 114 -15.16 -10.66 -10.30
C ILE A 114 -14.01 -10.40 -9.34
N ASP A 115 -12.90 -9.83 -9.81
CA ASP A 115 -11.76 -9.50 -8.96
C ASP A 115 -12.17 -8.52 -7.85
N VAL A 116 -12.99 -7.50 -8.16
CA VAL A 116 -13.48 -6.52 -7.17
C VAL A 116 -14.51 -7.12 -6.20
N PHE A 117 -15.39 -7.99 -6.69
CA PHE A 117 -16.29 -8.78 -5.84
C PHE A 117 -15.48 -9.59 -4.81
N LEU A 118 -14.42 -10.29 -5.26
CA LEU A 118 -13.57 -11.11 -4.39
C LEU A 118 -12.80 -10.27 -3.37
N ILE A 119 -12.38 -9.04 -3.72
CA ILE A 119 -11.78 -8.08 -2.77
C ILE A 119 -12.79 -7.68 -1.70
N SER A 120 -14.04 -7.40 -2.10
CA SER A 120 -15.11 -7.06 -1.18
C SER A 120 -15.46 -8.24 -0.26
N ASP A 121 -15.58 -9.44 -0.80
CA ASP A 121 -15.85 -10.67 -0.08
C ASP A 121 -14.71 -11.04 0.90
N PHE A 122 -13.46 -10.83 0.51
CA PHE A 122 -12.31 -10.97 1.42
C PHE A 122 -12.45 -10.11 2.68
N ALA A 123 -12.97 -8.89 2.53
CA ALA A 123 -13.24 -8.01 3.65
C ALA A 123 -14.45 -8.49 4.47
N ARG A 124 -15.52 -8.94 3.79
CA ARG A 124 -16.77 -9.42 4.42
C ARG A 124 -16.52 -10.62 5.35
N ILE A 125 -15.74 -11.60 4.92
CA ILE A 125 -15.42 -12.77 5.74
C ILE A 125 -14.38 -12.49 6.83
N GLY A 126 -13.99 -11.22 7.03
CA GLY A 126 -13.14 -10.76 8.14
C GLY A 126 -11.65 -11.07 7.99
N ARG A 127 -11.16 -11.39 6.79
CA ARG A 127 -9.71 -11.63 6.57
C ARG A 127 -8.89 -10.36 6.69
N THR A 128 -9.50 -9.18 6.62
CA THR A 128 -8.86 -7.89 6.90
C THR A 128 -8.39 -7.73 8.35
N LYS A 129 -8.89 -8.53 9.31
CA LYS A 129 -8.45 -8.50 10.71
C LYS A 129 -6.95 -8.75 10.90
N LYS A 130 -6.30 -9.42 9.95
CA LYS A 130 -4.84 -9.64 9.94
C LYS A 130 -4.06 -8.53 9.22
N CYS A 131 -4.75 -7.57 8.65
CA CYS A 131 -4.16 -6.44 7.94
C CYS A 131 -4.23 -5.20 8.82
N GLU A 132 -3.21 -4.34 8.71
CA GLU A 132 -3.27 -3.04 9.39
C GLU A 132 -4.11 -2.06 8.56
N PRO A 133 -5.01 -1.30 9.20
CA PRO A 133 -5.75 -0.25 8.51
C PRO A 133 -4.79 0.84 8.02
N TRP A 134 -5.19 1.56 7.01
CA TRP A 134 -4.43 2.68 6.46
C TRP A 134 -4.18 3.74 7.54
N ARG A 135 -2.91 4.08 7.76
CA ARG A 135 -2.48 4.99 8.85
C ARG A 135 -2.34 6.46 8.42
N GLY A 136 -2.75 6.78 7.20
CA GLY A 136 -2.72 8.15 6.69
C GLY A 136 -1.39 8.61 6.08
N SER A 137 -1.38 9.85 5.64
CA SER A 137 -0.29 10.45 4.87
C SER A 137 1.01 10.62 5.64
N GLN A 138 0.95 10.89 6.94
CA GLN A 138 2.14 11.07 7.78
C GLN A 138 2.96 9.78 7.89
N TYR A 139 2.27 8.65 8.09
CA TYR A 139 2.94 7.35 8.14
C TYR A 139 3.53 6.95 6.78
N LEU A 140 2.85 7.30 5.70
CA LEU A 140 3.38 7.13 4.35
C LEU A 140 4.63 7.98 4.11
N ALA A 141 4.65 9.22 4.57
CA ALA A 141 5.82 10.10 4.46
C ALA A 141 7.02 9.50 5.20
N LEU A 142 6.82 9.02 6.43
CA LEU A 142 7.87 8.34 7.20
C LEU A 142 8.39 7.09 6.46
N LYS A 143 7.50 6.26 5.95
CA LYS A 143 7.86 5.07 5.16
C LYS A 143 8.67 5.42 3.90
N ARG A 144 8.34 6.53 3.22
CA ARG A 144 9.09 7.01 2.06
C ARG A 144 10.46 7.54 2.44
N LEU A 145 10.56 8.31 3.53
CA LEU A 145 11.83 8.83 4.02
C LEU A 145 12.78 7.71 4.45
N THR A 146 12.30 6.69 5.16
CA THR A 146 13.12 5.55 5.57
C THR A 146 13.63 4.74 4.37
N ARG A 147 12.80 4.54 3.35
CA ARG A 147 13.21 3.90 2.10
C ARG A 147 14.23 4.75 1.33
N HIS A 148 14.02 6.05 1.27
CA HIS A 148 14.97 6.96 0.63
C HIS A 148 16.34 6.93 1.33
N ARG A 149 16.35 6.94 2.67
CA ARG A 149 17.57 6.75 3.44
C ARG A 149 18.31 5.45 3.06
N LEU A 150 17.57 4.33 2.95
CA LEU A 150 18.15 3.06 2.53
C LEU A 150 18.80 3.18 1.16
N HIS A 151 18.12 3.74 0.17
CA HIS A 151 18.68 3.96 -1.16
C HIS A 151 19.96 4.82 -1.14
N LEU A 152 19.95 5.91 -0.36
CA LEU A 152 21.14 6.74 -0.21
C LEU A 152 22.32 5.95 0.39
N THR A 153 22.07 5.09 1.38
CA THR A 153 23.09 4.25 1.97
C THR A 153 23.67 3.25 0.96
N GLU A 154 22.82 2.64 0.14
CA GLU A 154 23.22 1.74 -0.95
C GLU A 154 24.06 2.47 -2.01
N PHE A 155 23.67 3.68 -2.39
CA PHE A 155 24.46 4.53 -3.30
C PHE A 155 25.84 4.85 -2.72
N ILE A 156 25.89 5.31 -1.48
CA ILE A 156 27.16 5.61 -0.80
C ILE A 156 28.08 4.39 -0.80
N THR A 157 27.55 3.22 -0.46
CA THR A 157 28.33 1.97 -0.46
C THR A 157 28.85 1.62 -1.85
N ARG A 158 28.03 1.78 -2.88
CA ARG A 158 28.42 1.54 -4.27
C ARG A 158 29.54 2.49 -4.71
N GLU A 159 29.40 3.78 -4.45
CA GLU A 159 30.39 4.79 -4.81
C GLU A 159 31.71 4.59 -4.07
N LYS A 160 31.66 4.23 -2.78
CA LYS A 160 32.85 3.86 -2.02
C LYS A 160 33.58 2.67 -2.65
N THR A 161 32.87 1.60 -2.98
CA THR A 161 33.44 0.42 -3.64
C THR A 161 34.07 0.76 -4.98
N TYR A 162 33.38 1.60 -5.77
CA TYR A 162 33.90 2.04 -7.07
C TYR A 162 35.18 2.88 -6.92
N MET A 163 35.17 3.79 -5.96
CA MET A 163 36.36 4.62 -5.66
C MET A 163 37.56 3.76 -5.26
N VAL A 164 37.38 2.80 -4.36
CA VAL A 164 38.46 1.89 -3.92
C VAL A 164 38.97 1.04 -5.08
N SER A 165 38.08 0.54 -5.95
CA SER A 165 38.47 -0.21 -7.13
C SER A 165 39.33 0.63 -8.09
N ASN A 166 38.98 1.89 -8.31
CA ASN A 166 39.77 2.80 -9.13
C ASN A 166 41.10 3.17 -8.49
N LEU A 167 41.19 3.34 -7.18
CA LEU A 167 42.42 3.56 -6.45
C LEU A 167 43.34 2.35 -6.55
N TYR A 168 42.79 1.14 -6.41
CA TYR A 168 43.55 -0.11 -6.56
C TYR A 168 44.20 -0.25 -7.93
N LEU A 169 43.51 0.13 -9.00
CA LEU A 169 44.06 0.12 -10.36
C LEU A 169 45.30 1.03 -10.53
N LYS A 170 45.40 2.05 -9.69
CA LYS A 170 46.48 3.04 -9.74
C LYS A 170 47.58 2.80 -8.69
N PHE A 171 47.20 2.24 -7.52
CA PHE A 171 48.05 2.02 -6.36
C PHE A 171 47.68 0.66 -5.73
N SER A 172 48.16 -0.42 -6.36
CA SER A 172 47.90 -1.80 -5.90
C SER A 172 48.43 -2.09 -4.50
N GLU A 173 49.47 -1.36 -4.08
CA GLU A 173 50.13 -1.48 -2.77
C GLU A 173 49.26 -0.97 -1.61
N LEU A 174 48.17 -0.27 -1.87
CA LEU A 174 47.24 0.19 -0.83
C LEU A 174 46.69 -0.94 0.05
N GLN A 175 46.66 -2.18 -0.47
CA GLN A 175 46.23 -3.36 0.30
C GLN A 175 47.30 -3.81 1.34
N LEU A 176 48.52 -3.36 1.20
CA LEU A 176 49.62 -3.69 2.10
C LEU A 176 49.74 -2.72 3.29
N LEU A 177 48.97 -1.64 3.27
CA LEU A 177 48.89 -0.68 4.37
C LEU A 177 48.02 -1.20 5.47
N ASP A 178 48.44 -1.06 6.72
CA ASP A 178 47.60 -1.35 7.88
C ASP A 178 46.35 -0.48 7.88
N ASP A 179 45.27 -1.00 8.47
CA ASP A 179 43.95 -0.33 8.48
C ASP A 179 43.98 1.08 9.04
N ASP A 180 44.87 1.36 10.00
CA ASP A 180 45.07 2.68 10.61
C ASP A 180 45.81 3.68 9.70
N THR A 181 46.59 3.19 8.72
CA THR A 181 47.35 4.01 7.78
C THR A 181 46.69 4.16 6.42
N GLN A 182 45.61 3.42 6.16
CA GLN A 182 44.85 3.58 4.92
C GLN A 182 44.16 4.95 4.88
N PRO A 183 44.36 5.72 3.80
CA PRO A 183 43.83 7.09 3.70
C PRO A 183 42.26 7.17 3.76
N PHE A 184 41.59 6.02 3.74
CA PHE A 184 40.14 5.92 3.74
C PHE A 184 39.59 5.00 4.84
N SER A 185 40.38 4.63 5.86
CA SER A 185 39.95 3.79 6.97
C SER A 185 38.69 4.33 7.66
N ASN A 186 38.59 5.65 7.87
CA ASN A 186 37.40 6.32 8.42
C ASN A 186 36.15 6.22 7.52
N VAL A 187 36.35 5.92 6.22
CA VAL A 187 35.23 5.75 5.27
C VAL A 187 34.60 4.36 5.42
N TYR A 188 35.35 3.36 5.86
CA TYR A 188 34.85 2.01 6.15
C TYR A 188 34.41 1.84 7.60
N GLY A 189 35.04 2.48 8.57
CA GLY A 189 34.73 2.35 10.00
C GLY A 189 33.36 2.83 10.41
N ALA A 190 32.77 3.77 9.67
CA ALA A 190 31.43 4.29 9.96
C ALA A 190 30.27 3.34 9.61
N THR A 191 30.54 2.23 8.92
CA THR A 191 29.49 1.25 8.53
C THR A 191 29.42 0.03 9.44
N SER A 192 30.46 -0.26 10.26
CA SER A 192 30.51 -1.46 11.11
C SER A 192 29.86 -1.28 12.48
N SER A 193 29.60 -0.04 12.94
CA SER A 193 29.02 0.24 14.25
C SER A 193 27.51 0.50 14.26
N ALA A 194 26.85 0.43 13.13
CA ALA A 194 25.40 0.50 13.06
C ALA A 194 24.75 -0.89 13.10
N SER A 195 25.10 -1.68 14.14
CA SER A 195 24.22 -2.74 14.61
C SER A 195 23.01 -2.07 15.27
N VAL A 196 22.06 -1.64 14.45
CA VAL A 196 20.76 -1.19 14.94
C VAL A 196 19.99 -2.44 15.32
N CYS A 197 19.89 -2.71 16.62
CA CYS A 197 18.86 -3.56 17.17
C CYS A 197 17.48 -3.01 16.75
N TRP A 198 16.71 -3.87 16.12
CA TRP A 198 15.26 -3.72 15.94
C TRP A 198 14.54 -4.72 16.80
#